data_07ec70455ac08cb0ee2d3e5f5ee67535
#
_entry.id   07ec70455ac08cb0ee2d3e5f5ee67535
#
_cell.length_a   1.000
_cell.length_b   1.000
_cell.length_c   1.000
_cell.angle_alpha   90.00
_cell.angle_beta   90.00
_cell.angle_gamma   90.00
#
_symmetry.space_group_name_H-M   'P 1'
#
loop_
_entity.id
_entity.type
_entity.pdbx_description
1 polymer ?
#
loop_
_entity_poly.entity_id
_entity_poly.type
_entity_poly.pdbx_seq_one_letter_code
_entity_poly.pdbx_strand_id
1 'polypeptide(L)' 'MTEKEAIIIEEIYLIENSLKEKTLNYFLDKYYGGKALEKLQPFQREKILKWMQSRVEDEEMNDDRISSWALELGYF' A
#
# COMPACT_ATOMS: atom_id res chain seq x y z
N MET A 1 1.08 -18.58 -9.98
CA MET A 1 1.57 -17.34 -9.37
C MET A 1 3.08 -17.39 -9.25
N THR A 2 3.78 -16.34 -9.64
CA THR A 2 5.23 -16.28 -9.51
C THR A 2 5.63 -15.96 -8.05
N GLU A 3 6.89 -16.26 -7.73
CA GLU A 3 7.43 -15.92 -6.42
C GLU A 3 7.36 -14.42 -6.14
N LYS A 4 7.65 -13.60 -7.14
CA LYS A 4 7.57 -12.14 -7.02
C LYS A 4 6.14 -11.67 -6.68
N GLU A 5 5.15 -12.25 -7.33
CA GLU A 5 3.75 -11.92 -7.06
C GLU A 5 3.35 -12.30 -5.65
N ALA A 6 3.78 -13.47 -5.19
CA ALA A 6 3.50 -13.91 -3.82
C ALA A 6 4.13 -12.97 -2.79
N ILE A 7 5.34 -12.49 -3.03
CA ILE A 7 6.02 -11.54 -2.16
C ILE A 7 5.25 -10.22 -2.07
N ILE A 8 4.78 -9.71 -3.21
CA ILE A 8 4.01 -8.45 -3.25
C ILE A 8 2.72 -8.59 -2.43
N ILE A 9 1.99 -9.68 -2.62
CA ILE A 9 0.75 -9.93 -1.86
C ILE A 9 1.05 -9.99 -0.36
N GLU A 10 2.10 -10.70 0.03
CA GLU A 10 2.49 -10.83 1.42
C GLU A 10 2.84 -9.47 2.02
N GLU A 11 3.61 -8.64 1.30
CA GLU A 11 3.96 -7.31 1.76
C GLU A 11 2.73 -6.42 1.96
N ILE A 12 1.76 -6.50 1.04
CA ILE A 12 0.52 -5.75 1.17
C ILE A 12 -0.21 -6.12 2.46
N TYR A 13 -0.35 -7.40 2.75
CA TYR A 13 -1.01 -7.84 3.98
C TYR A 13 -0.23 -7.45 5.23
N LEU A 14 1.09 -7.53 5.19
CA LEU A 14 1.91 -7.11 6.33
C LEU A 14 1.73 -5.62 6.62
N ILE A 15 1.69 -4.79 5.58
CA ILE A 15 1.46 -3.36 5.74
C ILE A 15 0.06 -3.11 6.29
N GLU A 16 -0.95 -3.77 5.73
CA GLU A 16 -2.32 -3.63 6.20
C GLU A 16 -2.43 -3.93 7.69
N ASN A 17 -1.78 -5.00 8.14
CA ASN A 17 -1.80 -5.37 9.56
C ASN A 17 -1.09 -4.36 10.45
N SER A 18 -0.13 -3.61 9.91
CA SER A 18 0.61 -2.61 10.66
C SER A 18 -0.09 -1.24 10.72
N LEU A 19 -1.03 -0.99 9.82
CA LEU A 19 -1.73 0.29 9.77
C LEU A 19 -2.73 0.41 10.91
N LYS A 20 -2.84 1.61 11.48
CA LYS A 20 -3.84 1.93 12.49
C LYS A 20 -5.24 1.90 11.88
N GLU A 21 -5.39 2.51 10.71
CA GLU A 21 -6.62 2.48 9.94
C GLU A 21 -6.45 1.54 8.77
N LYS A 22 -7.30 0.53 8.68
CA LYS A 22 -7.25 -0.46 7.60
C LYS A 22 -7.76 0.17 6.31
N THR A 23 -6.96 0.13 5.25
CA THR A 23 -7.24 0.81 4.00
C THR A 23 -7.32 -0.11 2.79
N LEU A 24 -6.89 -1.35 2.90
CA LEU A 24 -6.85 -2.27 1.76
C LEU A 24 -8.23 -2.46 1.15
N ASN A 25 -9.24 -2.75 1.95
CA ASN A 25 -10.60 -2.94 1.44
C ASN A 25 -11.15 -1.68 0.79
N TYR A 26 -10.82 -0.51 1.34
CA TYR A 26 -11.23 0.75 0.74
C TYR A 26 -10.66 0.90 -0.67
N PHE A 27 -9.39 0.61 -0.86
CA PHE A 27 -8.77 0.68 -2.18
C PHE A 27 -9.36 -0.34 -3.15
N LEU A 28 -9.59 -1.56 -2.69
CA LEU A 28 -10.17 -2.60 -3.53
C LEU A 28 -11.57 -2.23 -3.97
N ASP A 29 -12.40 -1.70 -3.06
CA ASP A 29 -13.75 -1.29 -3.38
C ASP A 29 -13.79 -0.10 -4.33
N LYS A 30 -12.97 0.91 -4.06
CA LYS A 30 -13.00 2.16 -4.80
C LYS A 30 -12.46 2.02 -6.22
N TYR A 31 -11.38 1.28 -6.39
CA TYR A 31 -10.66 1.25 -7.67
C TYR A 31 -10.84 -0.06 -8.44
N TYR A 32 -11.22 -1.13 -7.79
CA TYR A 32 -11.27 -2.45 -8.40
C TYR A 32 -12.58 -3.20 -8.16
N GLY A 33 -13.63 -2.47 -7.76
CA GLY A 33 -14.96 -3.05 -7.63
C GLY A 33 -15.09 -4.14 -6.58
N GLY A 34 -14.25 -4.10 -5.55
CA GLY A 34 -14.31 -5.07 -4.45
C GLY A 34 -13.67 -6.41 -4.76
N LYS A 35 -12.88 -6.52 -5.83
CA LYS A 35 -12.18 -7.77 -6.15
C LYS A 35 -11.18 -8.13 -5.08
N ALA A 36 -11.03 -9.41 -4.84
CA ALA A 36 -9.99 -9.92 -3.94
C ALA A 36 -8.60 -9.60 -4.52
N LEU A 37 -7.63 -9.36 -3.64
CA LEU A 37 -6.27 -9.01 -4.04
C LEU A 37 -5.67 -10.04 -5.01
N GLU A 38 -5.93 -11.31 -4.75
CA GLU A 38 -5.40 -12.42 -5.56
C GLU A 38 -5.99 -12.46 -6.97
N LYS A 39 -7.12 -11.78 -7.19
CA LYS A 39 -7.80 -11.73 -8.49
C LYS A 39 -7.32 -10.58 -9.37
N LEU A 40 -6.50 -9.68 -8.83
CA LEU A 40 -6.02 -8.54 -9.56
C LEU A 40 -4.86 -8.90 -10.48
N GLN A 41 -4.65 -8.06 -11.49
CA GLN A 41 -3.48 -8.18 -12.37
C GLN A 41 -2.22 -7.75 -11.58
N PRO A 42 -1.04 -8.26 -11.96
CA PRO A 42 0.18 -7.91 -11.24
C PRO A 42 0.44 -6.41 -11.10
N PHE A 43 0.21 -5.63 -12.15
CA PHE A 43 0.44 -4.18 -12.09
C PHE A 43 -0.53 -3.49 -11.14
N GLN A 44 -1.74 -4.02 -10.98
CA GLN A 44 -2.71 -3.49 -10.03
C GLN A 44 -2.27 -3.73 -8.59
N ARG A 45 -1.73 -4.91 -8.32
CA ARG A 45 -1.18 -5.23 -6.99
C ARG A 45 0.01 -4.35 -6.66
N GLU A 46 0.87 -4.06 -7.64
CA GLU A 46 2.00 -3.15 -7.44
C GLU A 46 1.53 -1.73 -7.10
N LYS A 47 0.46 -1.26 -7.74
CA LYS A 47 -0.12 0.04 -7.39
C LYS A 47 -0.65 0.05 -5.98
N ILE A 48 -1.36 -1.00 -5.57
CA ILE A 48 -1.87 -1.11 -4.21
C ILE A 48 -0.72 -1.08 -3.21
N LEU A 49 0.36 -1.81 -3.49
CA LEU A 49 1.53 -1.81 -2.62
C LEU A 49 2.07 -0.39 -2.42
N LYS A 50 2.21 0.37 -3.49
CA LYS A 50 2.66 1.76 -3.41
C LYS A 50 1.72 2.62 -2.57
N TRP A 51 0.41 2.48 -2.76
CA TRP A 51 -0.58 3.22 -1.97
C TRP A 51 -0.50 2.85 -0.50
N MET A 52 -0.34 1.56 -0.20
CA MET A 52 -0.22 1.07 1.18
C MET A 52 1.05 1.60 1.84
N GLN A 53 2.16 1.61 1.13
CA GLN A 53 3.42 2.19 1.62
C GLN A 53 3.25 3.67 1.93
N SER A 54 2.55 4.40 1.06
CA SER A 54 2.25 5.81 1.28
C SER A 54 1.40 6.02 2.54
N ARG A 55 0.46 5.11 2.82
CA ARG A 55 -0.35 5.20 4.04
C ARG A 55 0.48 5.01 5.30
N VAL A 56 1.44 4.10 5.27
CA VAL A 56 2.38 3.94 6.40
C VAL A 56 3.13 5.24 6.65
N GLU A 57 3.62 5.85 5.60
CA GLU A 57 4.32 7.14 5.68
C GLU A 57 3.41 8.24 6.24
N ASP A 58 2.16 8.30 5.77
CA ASP A 58 1.18 9.27 6.25
C ASP A 58 0.93 9.12 7.75
N GLU A 59 0.80 7.89 8.24
CA GLU A 59 0.59 7.65 9.68
C GLU A 59 1.79 8.09 10.51
N GLU A 60 2.99 8.00 9.96
CA GLU A 60 4.22 8.41 10.61
C GLU A 60 4.49 9.90 10.47
N MET A 61 3.88 10.55 9.48
CA MET A 61 4.14 11.94 9.09
C MET A 61 3.56 13.00 10.01
N ASN A 62 3.11 12.64 11.17
CA ASN A 62 2.83 13.62 12.20
C ASN A 62 4.11 14.21 12.80
N ASP A 63 5.23 13.79 12.30
CA ASP A 63 6.56 14.16 12.73
C ASP A 63 7.26 14.90 11.59
N ASP A 64 7.85 16.08 11.87
CA ASP A 64 8.55 16.90 10.88
C ASP A 64 9.68 16.17 10.19
N ARG A 65 10.34 15.25 10.89
CA ARG A 65 11.39 14.41 10.33
C ARG A 65 10.90 13.60 9.14
N ILE A 66 9.69 13.10 9.22
CA ILE A 66 9.09 12.29 8.17
C ILE A 66 8.75 13.14 6.94
N SER A 67 8.32 14.38 7.15
CA SER A 67 8.04 15.31 6.05
C SER A 67 9.30 15.53 5.21
N SER A 68 10.45 15.70 5.85
CA SER A 68 11.73 15.86 5.16
C SER A 68 12.07 14.61 4.34
N TRP A 69 11.84 13.45 4.89
CA TRP A 69 12.07 12.18 4.20
C TRP A 69 11.15 12.02 2.99
N ALA A 70 9.88 12.41 3.13
CA ALA A 70 8.92 12.34 2.04
C ALA A 70 9.33 13.25 0.87
N LEU A 71 9.90 14.42 1.15
CA LEU A 71 10.44 15.30 0.11
C LEU A 71 11.57 14.62 -0.67
N GLU A 72 12.46 13.92 0.01
CA GLU A 72 13.55 13.20 -0.64
C GLU A 72 13.04 12.10 -1.57
N LEU A 73 11.94 11.48 -1.21
CA LEU A 73 11.34 10.42 -2.01
C LEU A 73 10.43 10.93 -3.12
N GLY A 74 10.19 12.25 -3.18
CA GLY A 74 9.41 12.84 -4.25
C GLY A 74 7.90 12.73 -4.09
N TYR A 75 7.41 12.64 -2.87
CA TYR A 75 5.96 12.61 -2.59
C TYR A 75 5.31 13.99 -2.57
N PHE A 76 6.10 15.03 -2.70
CA PHE A 76 5.61 16.40 -2.75
C PHE A 76 6.01 17.09 -4.03
#